data_abf27e6731cf97f35c279e4925a27ec3
#
_entry.id   abf27e6731cf97f35c279e4925a27ec3
#
_cell.length_a   1.000
_cell.length_b   1.000
_cell.length_c   1.000
_cell.angle_alpha   90.00
_cell.angle_beta   90.00
_cell.angle_gamma   90.00
#
_symmetry.space_group_name_H-M   'P 1'
#
loop_
_entity.id
_entity.type
_entity.pdbx_description
1 polymer ?
#
loop_
_entity_poly.entity_id
_entity_poly.type
_entity_poly.pdbx_seq_one_letter_code
_entity_poly.pdbx_strand_id
1 'polypeptide(L)'
;MPVYRLGPELAFPPPERAEPNGLLAVGGDLEPKRLLLAYSKGIFPWYDESLPILWHSPDPRMVLLAGDLHVSRSLRKVLRQRPYELRLDTCFEGVIRACAAVERPGQAGTWITEEMISAYLRLHELGFSHSAEALREGELLGGLYGVSIGSCFFGESMFASGGDASKVAFVALVRQLARWGVDLVDCQVHTEHLARFGASEWPRARFLEQLARRVEQQTRRGRWRLDADLAATGGGK
;
A
#
# COMPACT_ATOMS: atom_id res chain seq x y z
N MET A 1 2.92 -10.65 -25.54
CA MET A 1 1.65 -11.44 -25.41
C MET A 1 0.46 -10.49 -25.55
N PRO A 2 -0.73 -10.94 -25.90
CA PRO A 2 -1.86 -10.02 -26.05
C PRO A 2 -2.31 -9.47 -24.68
N VAL A 3 -2.49 -8.15 -24.60
CA VAL A 3 -3.15 -7.51 -23.44
C VAL A 3 -4.62 -7.89 -23.46
N TYR A 4 -5.14 -8.35 -22.32
CA TYR A 4 -6.53 -8.82 -22.21
C TYR A 4 -7.49 -7.65 -21.99
N ARG A 5 -8.64 -7.67 -22.68
CA ARG A 5 -9.72 -6.72 -22.41
C ARG A 5 -10.69 -7.31 -21.39
N LEU A 6 -10.91 -6.60 -20.29
CA LEU A 6 -11.88 -6.99 -19.28
C LEU A 6 -13.29 -6.52 -19.66
N GLY A 7 -14.25 -7.44 -19.55
CA GLY A 7 -15.68 -7.16 -19.66
C GLY A 7 -16.34 -6.96 -18.29
N PRO A 8 -17.68 -7.05 -18.24
CA PRO A 8 -18.45 -6.92 -17.00
C PRO A 8 -18.26 -8.12 -16.06
N GLU A 9 -17.74 -9.23 -16.57
CA GLU A 9 -17.52 -10.44 -15.77
C GLU A 9 -16.44 -10.20 -14.70
N LEU A 10 -16.67 -10.75 -13.50
CA LEU A 10 -15.73 -10.69 -12.40
C LEU A 10 -14.64 -11.76 -12.57
N ALA A 11 -13.71 -11.51 -13.49
CA ALA A 11 -12.61 -12.41 -13.81
C ALA A 11 -11.36 -11.66 -14.23
N PHE A 12 -10.19 -12.28 -13.99
CA PHE A 12 -8.90 -11.83 -14.51
C PHE A 12 -8.18 -12.98 -15.21
N PRO A 13 -7.38 -12.69 -16.25
CA PRO A 13 -6.47 -13.67 -16.81
C PRO A 13 -5.40 -14.06 -15.78
N PRO A 14 -4.73 -15.21 -15.96
CA PRO A 14 -3.62 -15.61 -15.09
C PRO A 14 -2.52 -14.52 -15.06
N PRO A 15 -2.04 -14.10 -13.86
CA PRO A 15 -1.02 -13.07 -13.73
C PRO A 15 0.28 -13.37 -14.49
N GLU A 16 0.59 -14.67 -14.66
CA GLU A 16 1.78 -15.15 -15.38
C GLU A 16 1.78 -14.73 -16.86
N ARG A 17 0.62 -14.34 -17.39
CA ARG A 17 0.46 -13.86 -18.77
C ARG A 17 0.67 -12.34 -18.93
N ALA A 18 1.07 -11.65 -17.86
CA ALA A 18 1.40 -10.22 -17.97
C ALA A 18 2.61 -10.02 -18.91
N GLU A 19 2.59 -8.90 -19.64
CA GLU A 19 3.69 -8.46 -20.49
C GLU A 19 4.99 -8.22 -19.66
N PRO A 20 6.16 -8.12 -20.29
CA PRO A 20 7.43 -7.87 -19.58
C PRO A 20 7.41 -6.60 -18.71
N ASN A 21 6.62 -5.59 -19.08
CA ASN A 21 6.40 -4.37 -18.28
C ASN A 21 5.36 -4.54 -17.17
N GLY A 22 4.81 -5.75 -16.99
CA GLY A 22 3.81 -6.08 -16.00
C GLY A 22 2.37 -5.86 -16.43
N LEU A 23 2.09 -5.23 -17.57
CA LEU A 23 0.72 -4.99 -18.05
C LEU A 23 0.03 -6.32 -18.37
N LEU A 24 -1.15 -6.53 -17.78
CA LEU A 24 -1.92 -7.76 -17.92
C LEU A 24 -3.23 -7.54 -18.66
N ALA A 25 -3.99 -6.52 -18.27
CA ALA A 25 -5.33 -6.31 -18.81
C ALA A 25 -5.70 -4.83 -18.84
N VAL A 26 -6.74 -4.51 -19.63
CA VAL A 26 -7.29 -3.17 -19.81
C VAL A 26 -8.82 -3.17 -19.65
N GLY A 27 -9.38 -2.11 -19.07
CA GLY A 27 -10.82 -1.93 -18.87
C GLY A 27 -11.35 -2.57 -17.59
N GLY A 28 -12.62 -2.97 -17.58
CA GLY A 28 -13.32 -3.35 -16.36
C GLY A 28 -13.77 -2.12 -15.57
N ASP A 29 -13.80 -2.24 -14.24
CA ASP A 29 -14.24 -1.22 -13.30
C ASP A 29 -13.40 -1.26 -12.02
N LEU A 30 -13.56 -0.28 -11.12
CA LEU A 30 -12.94 -0.23 -9.80
C LEU A 30 -13.91 -0.61 -8.66
N GLU A 31 -14.92 -1.42 -8.97
CA GLU A 31 -15.83 -1.91 -7.93
C GLU A 31 -15.08 -2.72 -6.87
N PRO A 32 -15.46 -2.64 -5.58
CA PRO A 32 -14.76 -3.31 -4.50
C PRO A 32 -14.51 -4.80 -4.74
N LYS A 33 -15.48 -5.51 -5.33
CA LYS A 33 -15.35 -6.95 -5.63
C LYS A 33 -14.22 -7.21 -6.65
N ARG A 34 -14.10 -6.36 -7.68
CA ARG A 34 -13.05 -6.49 -8.70
C ARG A 34 -11.68 -6.13 -8.13
N LEU A 35 -11.58 -5.05 -7.36
CA LEU A 35 -10.34 -4.68 -6.69
C LEU A 35 -9.84 -5.78 -5.75
N LEU A 36 -10.71 -6.31 -4.86
CA LEU A 36 -10.36 -7.39 -3.95
C LEU A 36 -9.95 -8.67 -4.69
N LEU A 37 -10.65 -9.02 -5.79
CA LEU A 37 -10.25 -10.15 -6.63
C LEU A 37 -8.88 -9.90 -7.29
N ALA A 38 -8.61 -8.69 -7.78
CA ALA A 38 -7.32 -8.34 -8.37
C ALA A 38 -6.19 -8.51 -7.35
N TYR A 39 -6.29 -7.87 -6.18
CA TYR A 39 -5.29 -7.98 -5.12
C TYR A 39 -5.07 -9.42 -4.68
N SER A 40 -6.13 -10.21 -4.51
CA SER A 40 -6.02 -11.62 -4.13
C SER A 40 -5.26 -12.48 -5.16
N LYS A 41 -5.16 -11.99 -6.40
CA LYS A 41 -4.41 -12.60 -7.51
C LYS A 41 -3.06 -11.92 -7.79
N GLY A 42 -2.61 -10.99 -6.95
CA GLY A 42 -1.36 -10.25 -7.17
C GLY A 42 -1.42 -9.25 -8.33
N ILE A 43 -2.63 -8.78 -8.66
CA ILE A 43 -2.92 -7.82 -9.71
C ILE A 43 -3.35 -6.51 -9.05
N PHE A 44 -2.97 -5.36 -9.60
CA PHE A 44 -3.37 -4.04 -9.11
C PHE A 44 -3.61 -3.06 -10.27
N PRO A 45 -4.47 -2.03 -10.08
CA PRO A 45 -4.68 -0.99 -11.09
C PRO A 45 -3.54 0.03 -11.03
N TRP A 46 -3.02 0.40 -12.21
CA TRP A 46 -2.00 1.45 -12.33
C TRP A 46 -2.11 2.14 -13.69
N TYR A 47 -2.68 3.33 -13.72
CA TYR A 47 -2.97 4.11 -14.92
C TYR A 47 -3.14 5.59 -14.56
N ASP A 48 -3.08 6.48 -15.52
CA ASP A 48 -3.38 7.90 -15.36
C ASP A 48 -4.70 8.29 -16.06
N GLU A 49 -5.16 9.52 -15.84
CA GLU A 49 -6.46 9.99 -16.38
C GLU A 49 -6.56 9.95 -17.91
N SER A 50 -5.45 9.91 -18.63
CA SER A 50 -5.44 9.83 -20.10
C SER A 50 -5.65 8.41 -20.63
N LEU A 51 -5.60 7.41 -19.77
CA LEU A 51 -5.64 5.99 -20.10
C LEU A 51 -6.91 5.33 -19.55
N PRO A 52 -7.39 4.26 -20.19
CA PRO A 52 -8.37 3.38 -19.55
C PRO A 52 -7.74 2.69 -18.33
N ILE A 53 -8.55 2.07 -17.48
CA ILE A 53 -8.04 1.28 -16.35
C ILE A 53 -7.08 0.21 -16.87
N LEU A 54 -5.83 0.24 -16.39
CA LEU A 54 -4.80 -0.74 -16.69
C LEU A 54 -4.50 -1.56 -15.44
N TRP A 55 -4.40 -2.89 -15.62
CA TRP A 55 -4.14 -3.86 -14.56
C TRP A 55 -2.78 -4.49 -14.73
N HIS A 56 -1.98 -4.49 -13.66
CA HIS A 56 -0.58 -4.90 -13.71
C HIS A 56 -0.29 -6.04 -12.73
N SER A 57 0.66 -6.89 -13.13
CA SER A 57 1.31 -7.88 -12.28
C SER A 57 2.79 -7.99 -12.69
N PRO A 58 3.66 -7.11 -12.17
CA PRO A 58 5.08 -7.05 -12.56
C PRO A 58 5.88 -8.28 -12.12
N ASP A 59 6.95 -8.52 -12.84
CA ASP A 59 8.00 -9.49 -12.54
C ASP A 59 9.36 -8.84 -12.78
N PRO A 60 10.21 -8.66 -11.76
CA PRO A 60 10.05 -9.10 -10.37
C PRO A 60 9.01 -8.29 -9.58
N ARG A 61 8.58 -8.84 -8.43
CA ARG A 61 7.71 -8.19 -7.46
C ARG A 61 8.49 -7.75 -6.23
N MET A 62 8.36 -6.48 -5.85
CA MET A 62 9.00 -5.95 -4.64
C MET A 62 8.17 -6.31 -3.40
N VAL A 63 8.79 -6.98 -2.41
CA VAL A 63 8.11 -7.51 -1.22
C VAL A 63 8.93 -7.20 0.02
N LEU A 64 8.26 -6.81 1.11
CA LEU A 64 8.82 -6.74 2.44
C LEU A 64 8.14 -7.76 3.35
N LEU A 65 8.90 -8.68 3.93
CA LEU A 65 8.40 -9.43 5.08
C LEU A 65 8.51 -8.55 6.33
N ALA A 66 7.46 -8.52 7.14
CA ALA A 66 7.41 -7.64 8.31
C ALA A 66 8.55 -7.93 9.32
N GLY A 67 9.03 -9.20 9.37
CA GLY A 67 10.18 -9.62 10.16
C GLY A 67 11.53 -9.10 9.64
N ASP A 68 11.60 -8.74 8.35
CA ASP A 68 12.84 -8.26 7.71
C ASP A 68 12.93 -6.72 7.73
N LEU A 69 12.00 -6.04 8.43
CA LEU A 69 11.97 -4.59 8.51
C LEU A 69 13.29 -4.02 9.04
N HIS A 70 14.07 -3.41 8.15
CA HIS A 70 15.29 -2.70 8.52
C HIS A 70 15.00 -1.24 8.82
N VAL A 71 15.43 -0.77 9.99
CA VAL A 71 15.34 0.63 10.40
C VAL A 71 16.74 1.19 10.56
N SER A 72 17.10 2.20 9.76
CA SER A 72 18.42 2.83 9.80
C SER A 72 18.71 3.48 11.15
N ARG A 73 19.99 3.68 11.48
CA ARG A 73 20.42 4.32 12.73
C ARG A 73 19.83 5.74 12.89
N SER A 74 19.78 6.51 11.80
CA SER A 74 19.20 7.86 11.81
C SER A 74 17.70 7.82 12.09
N LEU A 75 16.96 6.94 11.40
CA LEU A 75 15.51 6.80 11.60
C LEU A 75 15.18 6.27 13.00
N ARG A 76 16.00 5.37 13.57
CA ARG A 76 15.85 4.94 14.98
C ARG A 76 15.99 6.09 15.96
N LYS A 77 16.85 7.09 15.67
CA LYS A 77 16.94 8.31 16.47
C LYS A 77 15.66 9.13 16.39
N VAL A 78 15.12 9.33 15.18
CA VAL A 78 13.84 10.03 14.98
C VAL A 78 12.69 9.33 15.70
N LEU A 79 12.57 8.02 15.56
CA LEU A 79 11.54 7.22 16.27
C LEU A 79 11.61 7.35 17.80
N ARG A 80 12.82 7.45 18.37
CA ARG A 80 12.99 7.69 19.83
C ARG A 80 12.58 9.10 20.25
N GLN A 81 12.76 10.09 19.39
CA GLN A 81 12.37 11.48 19.65
C GLN A 81 10.85 11.67 19.56
N ARG A 82 10.13 10.74 18.89
CA ARG A 82 8.66 10.75 18.73
C ARG A 82 8.12 12.11 18.26
N PRO A 83 8.62 12.67 17.14
CA PRO A 83 8.24 14.01 16.70
C PRO A 83 6.82 14.09 16.14
N TYR A 84 6.16 12.94 15.97
CA TYR A 84 4.83 12.80 15.38
C TYR A 84 3.91 11.99 16.28
N GLU A 85 2.65 12.39 16.34
CA GLU A 85 1.56 11.53 16.76
C GLU A 85 1.23 10.57 15.62
N LEU A 86 1.19 9.26 15.92
CA LEU A 86 0.93 8.22 14.94
C LEU A 86 -0.47 7.66 15.13
N ARG A 87 -1.22 7.58 14.05
CA ARG A 87 -2.60 7.04 14.04
C ARG A 87 -2.80 6.09 12.87
N LEU A 88 -3.86 5.28 12.95
CA LEU A 88 -4.37 4.48 11.83
C LEU A 88 -5.84 4.84 11.60
N ASP A 89 -6.24 4.91 10.34
CA ASP A 89 -7.64 5.07 9.90
C ASP A 89 -8.38 6.28 10.50
N THR A 90 -7.66 7.35 10.85
CA THR A 90 -8.30 8.55 11.40
C THR A 90 -8.52 9.62 10.34
N CYS A 91 -7.77 9.60 9.26
CA CYS A 91 -7.83 10.58 8.17
C CYS A 91 -7.54 9.96 6.81
N PHE A 92 -8.19 8.83 6.46
CA PHE A 92 -7.92 8.09 5.24
C PHE A 92 -8.04 8.95 3.98
N GLU A 93 -9.13 9.72 3.84
CA GLU A 93 -9.32 10.62 2.69
C GLU A 93 -8.21 11.68 2.61
N GLY A 94 -7.81 12.26 3.74
CA GLY A 94 -6.68 13.21 3.79
C GLY A 94 -5.37 12.58 3.30
N VAL A 95 -5.10 11.33 3.69
CA VAL A 95 -3.90 10.60 3.28
C VAL A 95 -3.91 10.31 1.78
N ILE A 96 -4.98 9.74 1.21
CA ILE A 96 -5.03 9.39 -0.22
C ILE A 96 -4.97 10.64 -1.10
N ARG A 97 -5.65 11.73 -0.72
CA ARG A 97 -5.58 13.01 -1.44
C ARG A 97 -4.19 13.64 -1.35
N ALA A 98 -3.53 13.58 -0.21
CA ALA A 98 -2.15 14.04 -0.07
C ALA A 98 -1.19 13.19 -0.92
N CYS A 99 -1.39 11.87 -1.01
CA CYS A 99 -0.62 11.00 -1.91
C CYS A 99 -0.85 11.35 -3.39
N ALA A 100 -2.09 11.71 -3.77
CA ALA A 100 -2.42 12.13 -5.13
C ALA A 100 -1.78 13.47 -5.51
N ALA A 101 -1.58 14.37 -4.55
CA ALA A 101 -0.98 15.69 -4.76
C ALA A 101 0.56 15.68 -4.82
N VAL A 102 1.23 14.55 -4.53
CA VAL A 102 2.71 14.48 -4.57
C VAL A 102 3.20 14.54 -6.02
N GLU A 103 3.97 15.58 -6.32
CA GLU A 103 4.74 15.64 -7.56
C GLU A 103 5.87 14.60 -7.54
N ARG A 104 5.94 13.76 -8.56
CA ARG A 104 6.99 12.75 -8.70
C ARG A 104 7.89 13.08 -9.87
N PRO A 105 9.24 13.11 -9.68
CA PRO A 105 10.17 13.35 -10.77
C PRO A 105 9.93 12.37 -11.93
N GLY A 106 9.74 12.91 -13.15
CA GLY A 106 9.54 12.12 -14.36
C GLY A 106 8.11 11.63 -14.59
N GLN A 107 7.13 12.01 -13.77
CA GLN A 107 5.71 11.77 -14.01
C GLN A 107 4.99 13.10 -14.26
N ALA A 108 4.28 13.20 -15.39
CA ALA A 108 3.34 14.29 -15.63
C ALA A 108 2.00 13.93 -14.97
N GLY A 109 1.72 14.51 -13.81
CA GLY A 109 0.49 14.25 -13.04
C GLY A 109 0.58 13.09 -12.06
N THR A 110 -0.58 12.65 -11.58
CA THR A 110 -0.71 11.54 -10.63
C THR A 110 -1.43 10.36 -11.28
N TRP A 111 -1.07 9.14 -10.86
CA TRP A 111 -1.82 7.94 -11.19
C TRP A 111 -3.01 7.69 -10.23
N ILE A 112 -3.12 8.47 -9.15
CA ILE A 112 -4.23 8.39 -8.20
C ILE A 112 -5.33 9.34 -8.65
N THR A 113 -6.20 8.86 -9.55
CA THR A 113 -7.31 9.62 -10.11
C THR A 113 -8.46 9.79 -9.11
N GLU A 114 -9.41 10.70 -9.35
CA GLU A 114 -10.61 10.84 -8.52
C GLU A 114 -11.46 9.56 -8.51
N GLU A 115 -11.47 8.79 -9.59
CA GLU A 115 -12.13 7.49 -9.64
C GLU A 115 -11.46 6.49 -8.68
N MET A 116 -10.11 6.45 -8.66
CA MET A 116 -9.37 5.63 -7.70
C MET A 116 -9.62 6.09 -6.27
N ILE A 117 -9.56 7.40 -5.98
CA ILE A 117 -9.85 7.92 -4.64
C ILE A 117 -11.22 7.43 -4.18
N SER A 118 -12.26 7.59 -5.01
CA SER A 118 -13.62 7.14 -4.69
C SER A 118 -13.70 5.62 -4.45
N ALA A 119 -12.99 4.82 -5.24
CA ALA A 119 -12.96 3.37 -5.10
C ALA A 119 -12.27 2.92 -3.80
N TYR A 120 -11.13 3.55 -3.44
CA TYR A 120 -10.42 3.20 -2.20
C TYR A 120 -11.12 3.73 -0.94
N LEU A 121 -11.86 4.83 -1.02
CA LEU A 121 -12.76 5.27 0.06
C LEU A 121 -13.84 4.21 0.32
N ARG A 122 -14.46 3.66 -0.72
CA ARG A 122 -15.41 2.53 -0.57
C ARG A 122 -14.76 1.29 0.05
N LEU A 123 -13.53 0.95 -0.35
CA LEU A 123 -12.79 -0.15 0.30
C LEU A 123 -12.49 0.15 1.77
N HIS A 124 -12.21 1.41 2.11
CA HIS A 124 -12.01 1.83 3.50
C HIS A 124 -13.28 1.69 4.34
N GLU A 125 -14.43 2.13 3.83
CA GLU A 125 -15.74 1.94 4.46
C GLU A 125 -16.07 0.46 4.69
N LEU A 126 -15.68 -0.41 3.74
CA LEU A 126 -15.83 -1.86 3.86
C LEU A 126 -14.79 -2.50 4.79
N GLY A 127 -13.80 -1.75 5.25
CA GLY A 127 -12.76 -2.18 6.18
C GLY A 127 -11.64 -3.02 5.53
N PHE A 128 -11.33 -2.77 4.26
CA PHE A 128 -10.23 -3.42 3.53
C PHE A 128 -9.09 -2.45 3.19
N SER A 129 -9.36 -1.16 3.04
CA SER A 129 -8.33 -0.17 2.81
C SER A 129 -8.05 0.62 4.08
N HIS A 130 -6.76 0.87 4.36
CA HIS A 130 -6.29 1.41 5.64
C HIS A 130 -5.21 2.44 5.41
N SER A 131 -5.12 3.41 6.32
CA SER A 131 -4.09 4.46 6.33
C SER A 131 -3.26 4.43 7.61
N ALA A 132 -2.02 4.88 7.49
CA ALA A 132 -1.18 5.23 8.63
C ALA A 132 -0.78 6.71 8.52
N GLU A 133 -0.95 7.45 9.60
CA GLU A 133 -0.81 8.88 9.65
C GLU A 133 0.29 9.30 10.63
N ALA A 134 1.06 10.32 10.25
CA ALA A 134 1.99 11.02 11.12
C ALA A 134 1.57 12.48 11.21
N LEU A 135 1.10 12.89 12.40
CA LEU A 135 0.60 14.22 12.67
C LEU A 135 1.55 14.96 13.63
N ARG A 136 1.55 16.29 13.53
CA ARG A 136 2.17 17.20 14.51
C ARG A 136 1.22 18.37 14.73
N GLU A 137 0.88 18.63 15.98
CA GLU A 137 -0.05 19.71 16.36
C GLU A 137 -1.40 19.63 15.61
N GLY A 138 -1.85 18.41 15.33
CA GLY A 138 -3.09 18.13 14.59
C GLY A 138 -2.96 18.22 13.06
N GLU A 139 -1.82 18.67 12.53
CA GLU A 139 -1.55 18.72 11.09
C GLU A 139 -1.02 17.39 10.57
N LEU A 140 -1.56 16.91 9.45
CA LEU A 140 -1.12 15.70 8.77
C LEU A 140 0.14 15.98 7.93
N LEU A 141 1.31 15.52 8.42
CA LEU A 141 2.61 15.79 7.81
C LEU A 141 3.20 14.62 7.04
N GLY A 142 2.58 13.48 7.07
CA GLY A 142 2.97 12.32 6.28
C GLY A 142 2.07 11.14 6.55
N GLY A 143 2.08 10.19 5.64
CA GLY A 143 1.27 8.99 5.77
C GLY A 143 1.42 8.09 4.56
N LEU A 144 0.70 6.98 4.62
CA LEU A 144 0.57 6.01 3.54
C LEU A 144 -0.78 5.33 3.63
N TYR A 145 -1.21 4.74 2.52
CA TYR A 145 -2.40 3.89 2.52
C TYR A 145 -2.15 2.61 1.73
N GLY A 146 -3.03 1.64 1.92
CA GLY A 146 -3.00 0.38 1.21
C GLY A 146 -4.21 -0.48 1.52
N VAL A 147 -4.24 -1.67 0.91
CA VAL A 147 -5.30 -2.67 1.03
C VAL A 147 -4.81 -3.85 1.86
N SER A 148 -5.67 -4.41 2.72
CA SER A 148 -5.37 -5.61 3.50
C SER A 148 -6.32 -6.75 3.18
N ILE A 149 -5.75 -7.92 2.83
CA ILE A 149 -6.50 -9.16 2.58
C ILE A 149 -5.75 -10.31 3.23
N GLY A 150 -6.43 -11.07 4.10
CA GLY A 150 -5.79 -12.13 4.86
C GLY A 150 -4.63 -11.62 5.70
N SER A 151 -3.45 -12.24 5.57
CA SER A 151 -2.20 -11.78 6.18
C SER A 151 -1.28 -11.02 5.22
N CYS A 152 -1.84 -10.34 4.22
CA CYS A 152 -1.14 -9.46 3.28
C CYS A 152 -1.59 -8.01 3.45
N PHE A 153 -0.64 -7.09 3.28
CA PHE A 153 -0.89 -5.67 3.13
C PHE A 153 -0.28 -5.20 1.81
N PHE A 154 -1.09 -4.63 0.93
CA PHE A 154 -0.70 -4.09 -0.37
C PHE A 154 -0.52 -2.58 -0.21
N GLY A 155 0.74 -2.14 -0.16
CA GLY A 155 1.06 -0.71 -0.03
C GLY A 155 0.81 0.01 -1.36
N GLU A 156 -0.01 1.05 -1.35
CA GLU A 156 -0.36 1.79 -2.56
C GLU A 156 0.52 3.02 -2.77
N SER A 157 0.50 3.92 -1.82
CA SER A 157 1.26 5.16 -1.94
C SER A 157 1.58 5.75 -0.57
N MET A 158 2.58 6.63 -0.55
CA MET A 158 2.96 7.40 0.63
C MET A 158 3.34 8.82 0.25
N PHE A 159 3.17 9.75 1.20
CA PHE A 159 3.56 11.14 1.08
C PHE A 159 4.25 11.64 2.35
N ALA A 160 5.05 12.69 2.24
CA ALA A 160 5.61 13.42 3.37
C ALA A 160 5.77 14.90 3.03
N SER A 161 5.19 15.77 3.83
CA SER A 161 5.47 17.22 3.90
C SER A 161 6.40 17.58 5.07
N GLY A 162 6.52 16.69 6.08
CA GLY A 162 7.45 16.81 7.18
C GLY A 162 8.62 15.81 7.10
N GLY A 163 9.76 16.16 7.68
CA GLY A 163 10.96 15.31 7.67
C GLY A 163 10.73 13.94 8.27
N ASP A 164 10.98 12.87 7.50
CA ASP A 164 10.80 11.47 7.87
C ASP A 164 9.38 11.04 8.28
N ALA A 165 8.34 11.90 8.13
CA ALA A 165 6.98 11.62 8.57
C ALA A 165 6.40 10.33 7.98
N SER A 166 6.48 10.14 6.65
CA SER A 166 6.02 8.90 6.00
C SER A 166 6.82 7.68 6.45
N LYS A 167 8.13 7.82 6.68
CA LYS A 167 8.99 6.73 7.14
C LYS A 167 8.61 6.28 8.56
N VAL A 168 8.31 7.22 9.43
CA VAL A 168 7.88 6.93 10.82
C VAL A 168 6.52 6.25 10.81
N ALA A 169 5.56 6.73 10.00
CA ALA A 169 4.26 6.09 9.81
C ALA A 169 4.40 4.66 9.25
N PHE A 170 5.25 4.47 8.23
CA PHE A 170 5.52 3.17 7.63
C PHE A 170 6.09 2.15 8.64
N VAL A 171 7.11 2.56 9.42
CA VAL A 171 7.68 1.69 10.45
C VAL A 171 6.66 1.31 11.51
N ALA A 172 5.82 2.25 11.96
CA ALA A 172 4.77 1.97 12.92
C ALA A 172 3.75 0.98 12.36
N LEU A 173 3.29 1.20 11.12
CA LEU A 173 2.36 0.30 10.45
C LEU A 173 2.94 -1.11 10.32
N VAL A 174 4.15 -1.27 9.77
CA VAL A 174 4.76 -2.60 9.57
C VAL A 174 4.94 -3.34 10.90
N ARG A 175 5.34 -2.65 11.97
CA ARG A 175 5.41 -3.24 13.31
C ARG A 175 4.05 -3.67 13.84
N GLN A 176 3.01 -2.88 13.60
CA GLN A 176 1.65 -3.23 13.99
C GLN A 176 1.12 -4.41 13.18
N LEU A 177 1.38 -4.44 11.87
CA LEU A 177 1.04 -5.55 10.98
C LEU A 177 1.66 -6.87 11.47
N ALA A 178 2.97 -6.85 11.82
CA ALA A 178 3.66 -8.00 12.37
C ALA A 178 2.99 -8.55 13.64
N ARG A 179 2.54 -7.68 14.55
CA ARG A 179 1.81 -8.08 15.76
C ARG A 179 0.48 -8.75 15.47
N TRP A 180 -0.17 -8.33 14.38
CA TRP A 180 -1.45 -8.91 13.96
C TRP A 180 -1.29 -10.16 13.09
N GLY A 181 -0.05 -10.60 12.82
CA GLY A 181 0.22 -11.74 11.94
C GLY A 181 0.07 -11.44 10.46
N VAL A 182 0.00 -10.16 10.09
CA VAL A 182 0.07 -9.70 8.70
C VAL A 182 1.56 -9.53 8.37
N ASP A 183 2.13 -10.56 7.76
CA ASP A 183 3.59 -10.69 7.64
C ASP A 183 4.15 -10.32 6.26
N LEU A 184 3.31 -10.23 5.22
CA LEU A 184 3.72 -9.87 3.88
C LEU A 184 3.20 -8.48 3.50
N VAL A 185 4.12 -7.56 3.20
CA VAL A 185 3.83 -6.25 2.62
C VAL A 185 4.24 -6.28 1.16
N ASP A 186 3.24 -6.20 0.27
CA ASP A 186 3.45 -6.07 -1.15
C ASP A 186 3.78 -4.61 -1.49
N CYS A 187 4.98 -4.38 -1.97
CA CYS A 187 5.49 -3.07 -2.39
C CYS A 187 5.42 -2.87 -3.91
N GLN A 188 4.88 -3.85 -4.64
CA GLN A 188 4.63 -3.88 -6.08
C GLN A 188 5.89 -3.74 -6.94
N VAL A 189 6.46 -2.55 -7.05
CA VAL A 189 7.62 -2.26 -7.90
C VAL A 189 8.81 -1.79 -7.09
N HIS A 190 10.01 -2.00 -7.64
CA HIS A 190 11.24 -1.59 -6.99
C HIS A 190 11.33 -0.09 -6.76
N THR A 191 11.70 0.30 -5.55
CA THR A 191 12.17 1.63 -5.21
C THR A 191 13.33 1.55 -4.20
N GLU A 192 14.34 2.37 -4.39
CA GLU A 192 15.45 2.50 -3.44
C GLU A 192 14.97 2.84 -2.02
N HIS A 193 13.84 3.55 -1.93
CA HIS A 193 13.23 3.91 -0.67
C HIS A 193 12.80 2.67 0.12
N LEU A 194 12.09 1.75 -0.52
CA LEU A 194 11.60 0.51 0.10
C LEU A 194 12.71 -0.53 0.28
N ALA A 195 13.69 -0.60 -0.63
CA ALA A 195 14.87 -1.43 -0.47
C ALA A 195 15.64 -1.11 0.83
N ARG A 196 15.74 0.16 1.20
CA ARG A 196 16.36 0.58 2.49
C ARG A 196 15.60 0.11 3.72
N PHE A 197 14.32 -0.22 3.61
CA PHE A 197 13.53 -0.84 4.66
C PHE A 197 13.63 -2.37 4.69
N GLY A 198 14.42 -2.98 3.81
CA GLY A 198 14.59 -4.43 3.75
C GLY A 198 13.69 -5.12 2.73
N ALA A 199 12.90 -4.36 1.94
CA ALA A 199 12.16 -4.95 0.85
C ALA A 199 13.11 -5.52 -0.21
N SER A 200 12.74 -6.64 -0.81
CA SER A 200 13.52 -7.36 -1.82
C SER A 200 12.66 -7.77 -3.00
N GLU A 201 13.30 -7.91 -4.15
CA GLU A 201 12.64 -8.37 -5.36
C GLU A 201 12.52 -9.89 -5.37
N TRP A 202 11.30 -10.37 -5.57
CA TRP A 202 11.00 -11.78 -5.72
C TRP A 202 10.56 -12.07 -7.15
N PRO A 203 10.90 -13.25 -7.71
CA PRO A 203 10.21 -13.74 -8.90
C PRO A 203 8.69 -13.74 -8.63
N ARG A 204 7.90 -13.26 -9.60
CA ARG A 204 6.43 -13.23 -9.48
C ARG A 204 5.84 -14.57 -9.08
N ALA A 205 6.35 -15.68 -9.63
CA ALA A 205 5.88 -17.02 -9.26
C ALA A 205 5.99 -17.29 -7.76
N ARG A 206 7.12 -16.92 -7.12
CA ARG A 206 7.31 -17.03 -5.67
C ARG A 206 6.32 -16.16 -4.91
N PHE A 207 6.14 -14.90 -5.37
CA PHE A 207 5.19 -13.98 -4.74
C PHE A 207 3.77 -14.54 -4.79
N LEU A 208 3.31 -15.02 -5.95
CA LEU A 208 1.95 -15.56 -6.12
C LEU A 208 1.71 -16.83 -5.27
N GLU A 209 2.70 -17.72 -5.17
CA GLU A 209 2.63 -18.88 -4.27
C GLU A 209 2.45 -18.45 -2.80
N GLN A 210 3.23 -17.47 -2.35
CA GLN A 210 3.16 -16.95 -0.99
C GLN A 210 1.87 -16.18 -0.73
N LEU A 211 1.38 -15.44 -1.73
CA LEU A 211 0.13 -14.70 -1.67
C LEU A 211 -1.07 -15.63 -1.52
N ALA A 212 -1.16 -16.69 -2.35
CA ALA A 212 -2.30 -17.62 -2.35
C ALA A 212 -2.60 -18.20 -0.96
N ARG A 213 -1.56 -18.55 -0.20
CA ARG A 213 -1.70 -19.08 1.18
C ARG A 213 -2.18 -18.03 2.17
N ARG A 214 -1.85 -16.77 1.95
CA ARG A 214 -2.10 -15.67 2.89
C ARG A 214 -3.48 -15.05 2.72
N VAL A 215 -3.96 -14.95 1.48
CA VAL A 215 -5.28 -14.37 1.22
C VAL A 215 -6.44 -15.25 1.72
N GLU A 216 -6.19 -16.53 1.96
CA GLU A 216 -7.15 -17.46 2.55
C GLU A 216 -7.33 -17.25 4.06
N GLN A 217 -6.41 -16.55 4.71
CA GLN A 217 -6.50 -16.26 6.14
C GLN A 217 -7.58 -15.20 6.42
N GLN A 218 -8.00 -15.14 7.67
CA GLN A 218 -9.01 -14.16 8.07
C GLN A 218 -8.47 -12.72 7.92
N THR A 219 -9.14 -11.92 7.11
CA THR A 219 -8.83 -10.50 6.96
C THR A 219 -9.24 -9.72 8.22
N ARG A 220 -8.31 -8.93 8.76
CA ARG A 220 -8.59 -7.99 9.85
C ARG A 220 -9.33 -6.76 9.30
N ARG A 221 -10.64 -6.83 9.27
CA ARG A 221 -11.52 -5.79 8.74
C ARG A 221 -11.86 -4.74 9.82
N GLY A 222 -12.40 -3.62 9.35
CA GLY A 222 -12.86 -2.53 10.19
C GLY A 222 -11.75 -1.53 10.53
N ARG A 223 -12.06 -0.56 11.38
CA ARG A 223 -11.15 0.53 11.69
C ARG A 223 -9.94 0.05 12.52
N TRP A 224 -8.74 0.36 12.04
CA TRP A 224 -7.50 -0.01 12.72
C TRP A 224 -7.09 1.02 13.77
N ARG A 225 -6.37 0.55 14.78
CA ARG A 225 -5.75 1.40 15.81
C ARG A 225 -4.38 0.83 16.14
N LEU A 226 -3.39 1.72 16.34
CA LEU A 226 -2.08 1.33 16.85
C LEU A 226 -2.18 0.90 18.31
N ASP A 227 -1.36 -0.07 18.68
CA ASP A 227 -1.11 -0.37 20.09
C ASP A 227 -0.49 0.86 20.79
N ALA A 228 -0.79 1.06 22.06
CA ALA A 228 -0.46 2.29 22.79
C ALA A 228 1.03 2.64 22.76
N ASP A 229 1.92 1.63 22.79
CA ASP A 229 3.38 1.83 22.77
C ASP A 229 3.90 2.27 21.38
N LEU A 230 3.19 1.93 20.30
CA LEU A 230 3.48 2.40 18.94
C LEU A 230 2.87 3.77 18.65
N ALA A 231 1.70 4.06 19.23
CA ALA A 231 0.99 5.33 19.07
C ALA A 231 1.57 6.47 19.92
N ALA A 232 2.26 6.15 21.03
CA ALA A 232 2.66 7.13 22.03
C ALA A 232 3.49 8.28 21.42
N THR A 233 2.99 9.51 21.59
CA THR A 233 3.74 10.75 21.36
C THR A 233 4.88 10.90 22.37
N GLY A 234 5.98 11.49 21.98
CA GLY A 234 6.99 11.95 22.93
C GLY A 234 6.33 12.98 23.86
N GLY A 235 6.17 12.64 25.13
CA GLY A 235 5.77 13.63 26.13
C GLY A 235 6.79 14.76 26.08
N GLY A 236 6.35 15.95 25.69
CA GLY A 236 7.16 17.16 25.78
C GLY A 236 7.59 17.33 27.25
N LYS A 237 8.90 17.42 27.46
CA LYS A 237 9.51 18.11 28.59
C LYS A 237 10.07 19.39 28.06
#